data_0609474ea8c30e33abd2f9d40fb90f05
#
_entry.id   0609474ea8c30e33abd2f9d40fb90f05
#
_cell.length_a   1.000
_cell.length_b   1.000
_cell.length_c   1.000
_cell.angle_alpha   90.00
_cell.angle_beta   90.00
_cell.angle_gamma   90.00
#
_symmetry.space_group_name_H-M   'P 1'
#
loop_
_entity.id
_entity.type
_entity.pdbx_description
1 polymer ?
#
loop_
_entity_poly.entity_id
_entity_poly.type
_entity_poly.pdbx_seq_one_letter_code
_entity_poly.pdbx_strand_id
1 'polypeptide(L)'
;MIKYKSDTTQIVFEEVPDEVSLAIEITNCQGHCVGCHSPWLREDIGEELTPDKLFGLIEKNKGITCVCFMGEGKDPEALKQLAMDIHTSYPHLKTALYSGREEVEKEYDLYFNYIKVGPYIPEKKALNFETTNQRLYRIEAHLGDGGSKRIDITNKFWKK
;
A
#
# COMPACT_ATOMS: atom_id res chain seq x y z
N MET A 1 0.19 -16.33 -5.06
CA MET A 1 0.07 -15.51 -6.30
C MET A 1 -0.68 -14.23 -6.00
N ILE A 2 -0.18 -13.11 -6.47
CA ILE A 2 -0.84 -11.81 -6.36
C ILE A 2 -1.41 -11.45 -7.73
N LYS A 3 -2.66 -11.01 -7.75
CA LYS A 3 -3.31 -10.49 -8.97
C LYS A 3 -3.58 -9.00 -8.83
N TYR A 4 -3.59 -8.30 -9.93
CA TYR A 4 -3.80 -6.85 -9.96
C TYR A 4 -4.62 -6.43 -11.17
N LYS A 5 -5.20 -5.24 -11.10
CA LYS A 5 -5.93 -4.63 -12.21
C LYS A 5 -4.96 -3.76 -13.02
N SER A 6 -4.58 -4.23 -14.19
CA SER A 6 -3.63 -3.50 -15.03
C SER A 6 -4.23 -2.21 -15.59
N ASP A 7 -5.53 -2.19 -15.85
CA ASP A 7 -6.22 -1.05 -16.45
C ASP A 7 -6.40 0.14 -15.51
N THR A 8 -6.24 -0.06 -14.19
CA THR A 8 -6.34 1.00 -13.20
C THR A 8 -4.99 1.39 -12.58
N THR A 9 -3.91 0.72 -12.98
CA THR A 9 -2.57 1.04 -12.51
C THR A 9 -2.16 2.43 -13.03
N GLN A 10 -1.81 3.34 -12.12
CA GLN A 10 -1.55 4.73 -12.47
C GLN A 10 -0.64 5.42 -11.46
N ILE A 11 -0.08 6.55 -11.87
CA ILE A 11 0.69 7.42 -10.97
C ILE A 11 -0.28 8.29 -10.17
N VAL A 12 -0.07 8.35 -8.87
CA VAL A 12 -0.90 9.11 -7.94
C VAL A 12 0.00 9.97 -7.04
N PHE A 13 -0.55 11.09 -6.55
CA PHE A 13 0.23 12.08 -5.80
C PHE A 13 -0.25 12.26 -4.36
N GLU A 14 -1.42 11.78 -4.02
CA GLU A 14 -2.05 12.05 -2.72
C GLU A 14 -2.15 10.84 -1.79
N GLU A 15 -2.06 9.63 -2.32
CA GLU A 15 -2.24 8.40 -1.53
C GLU A 15 -1.15 8.21 -0.49
N VAL A 16 0.09 8.60 -0.83
CA VAL A 16 1.18 8.65 0.14
C VAL A 16 1.72 10.08 0.13
N PRO A 17 1.53 10.85 1.22
CA PRO A 17 1.98 12.24 1.26
C PRO A 17 3.47 12.38 0.95
N ASP A 18 3.81 13.39 0.17
CA ASP A 18 5.18 13.74 -0.23
C ASP A 18 5.84 12.73 -1.18
N GLU A 19 5.08 11.76 -1.71
CA GLU A 19 5.61 10.77 -2.66
C GLU A 19 4.86 10.84 -3.99
N VAL A 20 5.57 10.50 -5.05
CA VAL A 20 4.98 10.26 -6.37
C VAL A 20 4.87 8.75 -6.51
N SER A 21 3.68 8.22 -6.40
CA SER A 21 3.45 6.80 -6.24
C SER A 21 2.88 6.14 -7.49
N LEU A 22 3.37 4.93 -7.79
CA LEU A 22 2.71 4.03 -8.72
C LEU A 22 1.70 3.21 -7.91
N ALA A 23 0.41 3.49 -8.10
CA ALA A 23 -0.65 2.78 -7.39
C ALA A 23 -1.05 1.53 -8.16
N ILE A 24 -0.93 0.38 -7.50
CA ILE A 24 -1.28 -0.92 -8.08
C ILE A 24 -2.42 -1.50 -7.24
N GLU A 25 -3.60 -1.61 -7.85
CA GLU A 25 -4.75 -2.19 -7.17
C GLU A 25 -4.64 -3.71 -7.15
N ILE A 26 -4.47 -4.26 -5.94
CA ILE A 26 -4.38 -5.70 -5.72
C ILE A 26 -5.79 -6.26 -5.57
N THR A 27 -6.09 -7.28 -6.36
CA THR A 27 -7.41 -7.91 -6.36
C THR A 27 -7.48 -9.07 -5.38
N ASN A 28 -8.68 -9.64 -5.22
CA ASN A 28 -8.95 -10.74 -4.30
C ASN A 28 -8.69 -10.34 -2.84
N CYS A 29 -9.07 -9.11 -2.51
CA CYS A 29 -8.92 -8.55 -1.17
C CYS A 29 -9.81 -9.31 -0.18
N GLN A 30 -9.27 -9.64 1.00
CA GLN A 30 -10.01 -10.33 2.06
C GLN A 30 -10.84 -9.39 2.93
N GLY A 31 -10.72 -8.08 2.74
CA GLY A 31 -11.49 -7.10 3.50
C GLY A 31 -12.96 -7.03 3.06
N HIS A 32 -13.84 -6.68 3.99
CA HIS A 32 -15.27 -6.54 3.74
C HIS A 32 -15.76 -5.18 4.25
N CYS A 33 -15.26 -4.11 3.65
CA CYS A 33 -15.62 -2.75 4.06
C CYS A 33 -16.98 -2.36 3.50
N VAL A 34 -17.91 -2.02 4.37
CA VAL A 34 -19.20 -1.44 3.96
C VAL A 34 -18.93 -0.07 3.34
N GLY A 35 -19.43 0.16 2.13
CA GLY A 35 -19.18 1.41 1.41
C GLY A 35 -17.75 1.56 0.87
N CYS A 36 -17.04 0.47 0.72
CA CYS A 36 -15.69 0.46 0.15
C CYS A 36 -15.68 1.11 -1.23
N HIS A 37 -14.67 1.98 -1.50
CA HIS A 37 -14.53 2.66 -2.78
C HIS A 37 -14.16 1.69 -3.91
N SER A 38 -13.61 0.52 -3.58
CA SER A 38 -13.11 -0.43 -4.56
C SER A 38 -13.62 -1.84 -4.28
N PRO A 39 -14.96 -2.05 -4.27
CA PRO A 39 -15.52 -3.38 -3.94
C PRO A 39 -15.11 -4.47 -4.92
N TRP A 40 -14.77 -4.10 -6.17
CA TRP A 40 -14.28 -5.05 -7.16
C TRP A 40 -12.94 -5.69 -6.77
N LEU A 41 -12.18 -5.08 -5.88
CA LEU A 41 -10.90 -5.65 -5.42
C LEU A 41 -11.08 -6.89 -4.56
N ARG A 42 -12.31 -7.19 -4.11
CA ARG A 42 -12.61 -8.42 -3.38
C ARG A 42 -12.75 -9.60 -4.32
N GLU A 43 -12.96 -9.35 -5.61
CA GLU A 43 -13.16 -10.40 -6.60
C GLU A 43 -11.83 -10.96 -7.09
N ASP A 44 -11.84 -12.21 -7.51
CA ASP A 44 -10.66 -12.85 -8.11
C ASP A 44 -10.59 -12.48 -9.59
N ILE A 45 -10.19 -11.24 -9.84
CA ILE A 45 -10.10 -10.66 -11.18
C ILE A 45 -8.69 -10.11 -11.41
N GLY A 46 -8.41 -9.73 -12.65
CA GLY A 46 -7.12 -9.16 -13.00
C GLY A 46 -6.14 -10.23 -13.46
N GLU A 47 -4.88 -9.84 -13.54
CA GLU A 47 -3.82 -10.73 -13.99
C GLU A 47 -2.75 -10.88 -12.91
N GLU A 48 -1.95 -11.92 -13.04
CA GLU A 48 -0.89 -12.18 -12.06
C GLU A 48 0.17 -11.08 -12.11
N LEU A 49 0.53 -10.56 -10.95
CA LEU A 49 1.62 -9.60 -10.81
C LEU A 49 2.90 -10.38 -10.48
N THR A 50 3.67 -10.68 -11.52
CA THR A 50 4.97 -11.31 -11.37
C THR A 50 6.05 -10.26 -11.12
N PRO A 51 7.24 -10.63 -10.60
CA PRO A 51 8.34 -9.67 -10.49
C PRO A 51 8.69 -9.00 -11.83
N ASP A 52 8.67 -9.74 -12.94
CA ASP A 52 8.96 -9.19 -14.26
C ASP A 52 7.93 -8.14 -14.68
N LYS A 53 6.65 -8.39 -14.45
CA LYS A 53 5.59 -7.42 -14.73
C LYS A 53 5.71 -6.18 -13.84
N LEU A 54 6.01 -6.38 -12.57
CA LEU A 54 6.20 -5.27 -11.63
C LEU A 54 7.36 -4.39 -12.08
N PHE A 55 8.49 -4.98 -12.43
CA PHE A 55 9.65 -4.23 -12.90
C PHE A 55 9.33 -3.49 -14.21
N GLY A 56 8.58 -4.12 -15.11
CA GLY A 56 8.12 -3.48 -16.34
C GLY A 56 7.27 -2.24 -16.07
N LEU A 57 6.38 -2.31 -15.09
CA LEU A 57 5.56 -1.17 -14.67
C LEU A 57 6.42 -0.04 -14.11
N ILE A 58 7.42 -0.38 -13.30
CA ILE A 58 8.34 0.62 -12.73
C ILE A 58 9.13 1.30 -13.85
N GLU A 59 9.65 0.53 -14.81
CA GLU A 59 10.43 1.07 -15.91
C GLU A 59 9.62 1.96 -16.86
N LYS A 60 8.33 1.69 -17.00
CA LYS A 60 7.43 2.53 -17.79
C LYS A 60 7.03 3.83 -17.09
N ASN A 61 7.22 3.90 -15.78
CA ASN A 61 6.76 5.02 -14.98
C ASN A 61 7.94 5.66 -14.22
N LYS A 62 8.97 6.03 -14.97
CA LYS A 62 10.15 6.70 -14.39
C LYS A 62 9.74 8.02 -13.75
N GLY A 63 10.41 8.37 -12.66
CA GLY A 63 10.08 9.57 -11.89
C GLY A 63 9.24 9.28 -10.65
N ILE A 64 8.76 8.06 -10.49
CA ILE A 64 8.09 7.68 -9.23
C ILE A 64 9.11 7.57 -8.10
N THR A 65 8.64 7.80 -6.89
CA THR A 65 9.45 7.66 -5.67
C THR A 65 8.97 6.52 -4.79
N CYS A 66 7.77 6.00 -5.07
CA CYS A 66 7.12 4.99 -4.23
C CYS A 66 6.28 4.05 -5.09
N VAL A 67 6.19 2.80 -4.70
CA VAL A 67 5.23 1.84 -5.25
C VAL A 67 4.21 1.54 -4.15
N CYS A 68 2.95 1.86 -4.41
CA CYS A 68 1.86 1.70 -3.44
C CYS A 68 0.97 0.52 -3.84
N PHE A 69 0.94 -0.50 -3.00
CA PHE A 69 0.05 -1.64 -3.19
C PHE A 69 -1.29 -1.34 -2.52
N MET A 70 -2.34 -1.21 -3.33
CA MET A 70 -3.69 -0.88 -2.87
C MET A 70 -4.44 -2.17 -2.58
N GLY A 71 -4.20 -2.74 -1.40
CA GLY A 71 -4.77 -3.99 -0.94
C GLY A 71 -3.71 -5.05 -0.67
N GLU A 72 -4.06 -6.04 0.14
CA GLU A 72 -3.14 -7.11 0.52
C GLU A 72 -3.28 -8.36 -0.34
N GLY A 73 -4.42 -8.54 -1.01
CA GLY A 73 -4.71 -9.79 -1.69
C GLY A 73 -4.90 -10.93 -0.70
N LYS A 74 -4.66 -12.15 -1.16
CA LYS A 74 -4.80 -13.35 -0.31
C LYS A 74 -3.50 -14.12 -0.12
N ASP A 75 -2.39 -13.61 -0.63
CA ASP A 75 -1.09 -14.28 -0.56
C ASP A 75 -0.06 -13.34 0.06
N PRO A 76 -0.01 -13.27 1.40
CA PRO A 76 0.91 -12.35 2.08
C PRO A 76 2.37 -12.59 1.76
N GLU A 77 2.77 -13.84 1.60
CA GLU A 77 4.17 -14.16 1.30
C GLU A 77 4.59 -13.66 -0.07
N ALA A 78 3.71 -13.80 -1.07
CA ALA A 78 3.98 -13.29 -2.41
C ALA A 78 4.04 -11.76 -2.41
N LEU A 79 3.16 -11.10 -1.67
CA LEU A 79 3.16 -9.64 -1.54
C LEU A 79 4.46 -9.13 -0.92
N LYS A 80 4.89 -9.75 0.17
CA LYS A 80 6.15 -9.40 0.84
C LYS A 80 7.34 -9.60 -0.09
N GLN A 81 7.33 -10.68 -0.86
CA GLN A 81 8.41 -10.95 -1.81
C GLN A 81 8.49 -9.88 -2.89
N LEU A 82 7.35 -9.43 -3.42
CA LEU A 82 7.33 -8.36 -4.41
C LEU A 82 7.91 -7.06 -3.82
N ALA A 83 7.55 -6.72 -2.59
CA ALA A 83 8.09 -5.54 -1.92
C ALA A 83 9.60 -5.66 -1.74
N MET A 84 10.09 -6.84 -1.33
CA MET A 84 11.52 -7.07 -1.16
C MET A 84 12.26 -6.98 -2.49
N ASP A 85 11.67 -7.49 -3.58
CA ASP A 85 12.24 -7.41 -4.92
C ASP A 85 12.43 -5.94 -5.35
N ILE A 86 11.48 -5.08 -5.00
CA ILE A 86 11.61 -3.64 -5.26
C ILE A 86 12.80 -3.06 -4.49
N HIS A 87 12.90 -3.35 -3.21
CA HIS A 87 14.00 -2.82 -2.38
C HIS A 87 15.37 -3.31 -2.86
N THR A 88 15.44 -4.54 -3.35
CA THR A 88 16.67 -5.13 -3.85
C THR A 88 17.09 -4.52 -5.19
N SER A 89 16.13 -4.38 -6.11
CA SER A 89 16.42 -3.93 -7.49
C SER A 89 16.34 -2.42 -7.66
N TYR A 90 15.57 -1.75 -6.81
CA TYR A 90 15.37 -0.29 -6.87
C TYR A 90 15.51 0.30 -5.47
N PRO A 91 16.73 0.32 -4.90
CA PRO A 91 16.92 0.74 -3.50
C PRO A 91 16.52 2.19 -3.21
N HIS A 92 16.35 3.02 -4.24
CA HIS A 92 15.89 4.39 -4.10
C HIS A 92 14.37 4.50 -4.00
N LEU A 93 13.63 3.46 -4.35
CA LEU A 93 12.17 3.47 -4.28
C LEU A 93 11.69 3.04 -2.89
N LYS A 94 10.59 3.66 -2.46
CA LYS A 94 9.88 3.27 -1.26
C LYS A 94 8.71 2.38 -1.62
N THR A 95 8.20 1.66 -0.64
CA THR A 95 7.01 0.82 -0.81
C THR A 95 5.97 1.22 0.20
N ALA A 96 4.70 1.14 -0.20
CA ALA A 96 3.57 1.44 0.66
C ALA A 96 2.52 0.34 0.52
N LEU A 97 1.82 0.07 1.61
CA LEU A 97 0.73 -0.90 1.66
C LEU A 97 -0.53 -0.21 2.18
N TYR A 98 -1.62 -0.36 1.45
CA TYR A 98 -2.95 0.04 1.90
C TYR A 98 -3.71 -1.22 2.29
N SER A 99 -3.96 -1.40 3.59
CA SER A 99 -4.71 -2.54 4.14
C SER A 99 -6.07 -2.09 4.63
N GLY A 100 -7.09 -2.94 4.42
CA GLY A 100 -8.41 -2.73 5.00
C GLY A 100 -8.56 -3.30 6.40
N ARG A 101 -7.53 -3.97 6.93
CA ARG A 101 -7.55 -4.48 8.29
C ARG A 101 -7.26 -3.36 9.29
N GLU A 102 -7.72 -3.51 10.53
CA GLU A 102 -7.45 -2.53 11.58
C GLU A 102 -5.98 -2.49 11.96
N GLU A 103 -5.29 -3.62 11.84
CA GLU A 103 -3.86 -3.74 12.11
C GLU A 103 -3.24 -4.77 11.17
N VAL A 104 -1.96 -4.64 10.92
CA VAL A 104 -1.15 -5.66 10.24
C VAL A 104 0.00 -6.06 11.13
N GLU A 105 0.51 -7.26 10.92
CA GLU A 105 1.58 -7.84 11.72
C GLU A 105 2.84 -6.96 11.66
N LYS A 106 3.57 -6.91 12.76
CA LYS A 106 4.76 -6.07 12.88
C LYS A 106 5.83 -6.39 11.82
N GLU A 107 5.88 -7.63 11.36
CA GLU A 107 6.85 -8.04 10.34
C GLU A 107 6.69 -7.29 9.01
N TYR A 108 5.51 -6.75 8.72
CA TYR A 108 5.31 -5.93 7.52
C TYR A 108 6.21 -4.70 7.49
N ASP A 109 6.66 -4.24 8.66
CA ASP A 109 7.57 -3.10 8.77
C ASP A 109 8.93 -3.37 8.07
N LEU A 110 9.28 -4.63 7.86
CA LEU A 110 10.51 -5.01 7.15
C LEU A 110 10.40 -4.80 5.64
N TYR A 111 9.18 -4.74 5.12
CA TYR A 111 8.92 -4.73 3.68
C TYR A 111 8.36 -3.41 3.17
N PHE A 112 7.74 -2.62 4.03
CA PHE A 112 7.04 -1.40 3.62
C PHE A 112 7.54 -0.19 4.40
N ASN A 113 7.71 0.92 3.67
CA ASN A 113 8.09 2.20 4.26
C ASN A 113 6.86 2.95 4.80
N TYR A 114 5.69 2.67 4.22
CA TYR A 114 4.42 3.25 4.65
C TYR A 114 3.38 2.15 4.74
N ILE A 115 2.56 2.19 5.79
CA ILE A 115 1.46 1.23 5.97
C ILE A 115 0.21 1.99 6.38
N LYS A 116 -0.85 1.87 5.57
CA LYS A 116 -2.17 2.39 5.90
C LYS A 116 -3.02 1.23 6.40
N VAL A 117 -3.69 1.42 7.52
CA VAL A 117 -4.59 0.44 8.12
C VAL A 117 -5.96 1.05 8.39
N GLY A 118 -6.93 0.20 8.63
CA GLY A 118 -8.29 0.55 8.98
C GLY A 118 -9.24 0.38 7.80
N PRO A 119 -10.40 -0.27 8.03
CA PRO A 119 -11.45 -0.35 7.02
C PRO A 119 -12.08 1.01 6.78
N TYR A 120 -12.62 1.22 5.59
CA TYR A 120 -13.41 2.42 5.33
C TYR A 120 -14.75 2.29 6.06
N ILE A 121 -15.04 3.23 6.93
CA ILE A 121 -16.30 3.33 7.67
C ILE A 121 -16.98 4.63 7.22
N PRO A 122 -18.12 4.58 6.52
CA PRO A 122 -18.75 5.77 5.95
C PRO A 122 -19.00 6.89 6.98
N GLU A 123 -19.40 6.55 8.19
CA GLU A 123 -19.69 7.53 9.25
C GLU A 123 -18.44 8.26 9.71
N LYS A 124 -17.27 7.61 9.61
CA LYS A 124 -15.98 8.18 10.01
C LYS A 124 -15.20 8.78 8.85
N LYS A 125 -15.65 8.52 7.64
CA LYS A 125 -15.11 9.04 6.39
C LYS A 125 -13.70 8.54 6.07
N ALA A 126 -13.12 9.05 5.00
CA ALA A 126 -11.82 8.61 4.48
C ALA A 126 -10.65 9.33 5.17
N LEU A 127 -9.43 9.00 4.76
CA LEU A 127 -8.19 9.52 5.36
C LEU A 127 -8.09 11.03 5.40
N ASN A 128 -8.69 11.73 4.45
CA ASN A 128 -8.61 13.19 4.36
C ASN A 128 -9.55 13.92 5.33
N PHE A 129 -10.26 13.20 6.20
CA PHE A 129 -11.12 13.76 7.24
C PHE A 129 -10.59 13.42 8.62
N GLU A 130 -10.63 14.37 9.55
CA GLU A 130 -10.14 14.17 10.91
C GLU A 130 -10.94 13.10 11.68
N THR A 131 -12.17 12.83 11.27
CA THR A 131 -13.04 11.82 11.88
C THR A 131 -12.68 10.39 11.51
N THR A 132 -11.74 10.20 10.59
CA THR A 132 -11.40 8.87 10.08
C THR A 132 -10.84 7.95 11.15
N ASN A 133 -11.24 6.67 11.08
CA ASN A 133 -10.60 5.61 11.85
C ASN A 133 -9.35 5.06 11.16
N GLN A 134 -9.16 5.42 9.88
CA GLN A 134 -8.02 4.94 9.11
C GLN A 134 -6.76 5.68 9.53
N ARG A 135 -5.62 4.98 9.50
CA ARG A 135 -4.33 5.54 9.87
C ARG A 135 -3.27 5.22 8.84
N LEU A 136 -2.43 6.19 8.53
CA LEU A 136 -1.25 5.98 7.71
C LEU A 136 -0.02 6.15 8.59
N TYR A 137 0.86 5.16 8.55
CA TYR A 137 2.11 5.16 9.31
C TYR A 137 3.31 5.21 8.37
N ARG A 138 4.28 6.05 8.73
CA ARG A 138 5.62 6.00 8.17
C ARG A 138 6.46 5.09 9.05
N ILE A 139 7.19 4.19 8.44
CA ILE A 139 8.00 3.21 9.17
C ILE A 139 9.43 3.72 9.29
N GLU A 140 9.93 3.80 10.51
CA GLU A 140 11.34 4.11 10.76
C GLU A 140 12.03 2.89 11.37
N ALA A 141 13.17 2.52 10.81
CA ALA A 141 13.99 1.44 11.36
C ALA A 141 14.91 2.02 12.44
N HIS A 142 15.00 1.33 13.58
CA HIS A 142 15.94 1.69 14.63
C HIS A 142 17.20 0.84 14.51
N LEU A 143 18.33 1.52 14.37
CA LEU A 143 19.63 0.85 14.36
C LEU A 143 19.97 0.42 15.78
N GLY A 144 20.40 -0.83 15.93
CA GLY A 144 20.95 -1.35 17.17
C GLY A 144 20.03 -2.19 18.03
N ASP A 145 18.70 -2.04 17.93
CA ASP A 145 17.77 -2.85 18.71
C ASP A 145 16.93 -3.80 17.86
N GLY A 146 17.12 -3.77 16.54
CA GLY A 146 16.38 -4.63 15.63
C GLY A 146 14.92 -4.31 15.49
N GLY A 147 14.45 -3.22 16.08
CA GLY A 147 13.06 -2.80 16.05
C GLY A 147 12.76 -1.79 14.95
N SER A 148 11.50 -1.59 14.72
CA SER A 148 10.99 -0.53 13.86
C SER A 148 9.96 0.28 14.64
N LYS A 149 9.72 1.50 14.19
CA LYS A 149 8.75 2.40 14.80
C LYS A 149 7.77 2.87 13.74
N ARG A 150 6.49 2.80 14.05
CA ARG A 150 5.42 3.33 13.20
C ARG A 150 5.07 4.73 13.67
N ILE A 151 5.24 5.71 12.79
CA ILE A 151 4.92 7.11 13.07
C ILE A 151 3.64 7.46 12.34
N ASP A 152 2.62 7.86 13.11
CA ASP A 152 1.32 8.23 12.54
C ASP A 152 1.46 9.56 11.82
N ILE A 153 1.25 9.54 10.49
CA ILE A 153 1.30 10.73 9.65
C ILE A 153 -0.05 11.03 9.00
N THR A 154 -1.12 10.46 9.53
CA THR A 154 -2.47 10.62 8.97
C THR A 154 -2.87 12.08 8.84
N ASN A 155 -2.43 12.92 9.75
CA ASN A 155 -2.74 14.36 9.73
C ASN A 155 -2.25 15.08 8.48
N LYS A 156 -1.32 14.51 7.73
CA LYS A 156 -0.86 15.10 6.45
C LYS A 156 -1.94 15.14 5.39
N PHE A 157 -2.96 14.29 5.51
CA PHE A 157 -4.11 14.30 4.60
C PHE A 157 -5.14 15.38 4.91
N TRP A 158 -5.09 15.95 6.11
CA TRP A 158 -6.12 16.88 6.55
C TRP A 158 -5.81 18.27 6.02
N LYS A 159 -6.82 18.87 5.39
CA LYS A 159 -6.69 20.24 4.89
C LYS A 159 -6.78 21.19 6.06
N LYS A 160 -5.89 22.15 6.06
CA LYS A 160 -5.91 23.24 7.03
C LYS A 160 -6.67 24.44 6.47
#